data_fa7442229c7e94c49b2c282f4c4ff781
#
_entry.id   fa7442229c7e94c49b2c282f4c4ff781
#
_cell.length_a   1.000
_cell.length_b   1.000
_cell.length_c   1.000
_cell.angle_alpha   90.00
_cell.angle_beta   90.00
_cell.angle_gamma   90.00
#
_symmetry.space_group_name_H-M   'P 1'
#
loop_
_entity.id
_entity.type
_entity.pdbx_description
1 polymer ?
#
loop_
_entity_poly.entity_id
_entity_poly.type
_entity_poly.pdbx_seq_one_letter_code
_entity_poly.pdbx_strand_id
1 'polypeptide(L)'
;PTFSTGSVSGTWCIVAIDAPCSGNGACGKCRVQLKSGELDSKKTLHISDEEYGAGWRLACMSKISADVEVLVPDIASAYKSRMKVADLSSKEEIAIFENAKHEVEMAGIELTNSLDVVELQMDIPSLDDTMPDNERLTRALQKFMNLKRVRIPYAVLKKLPDVLRESKFSVKCVVRTAPNDMYVYDIFDSKKDVVIGGLAVDIGTTTVSAVLINMETGEILAKSSSGNGQIRFGADVI
;
A
#
# COMPACT_ATOMS: atom_id res chain seq x y z
N PRO A 1 26.41 -4.20 -2.96
CA PRO A 1 27.43 -3.81 -3.90
C PRO A 1 26.81 -3.43 -5.23
N THR A 2 27.03 -2.20 -5.65
CA THR A 2 26.61 -1.70 -6.95
C THR A 2 27.75 -1.89 -7.92
N PHE A 3 27.55 -2.63 -9.00
CA PHE A 3 28.44 -2.60 -10.14
C PHE A 3 28.19 -1.35 -10.95
N SER A 4 29.23 -0.53 -11.11
CA SER A 4 29.26 0.51 -12.13
C SER A 4 29.62 -0.18 -13.44
N THR A 5 28.67 -0.33 -14.36
CA THR A 5 28.97 -0.80 -15.71
C THR A 5 29.67 0.31 -16.45
N GLY A 6 30.84 0.02 -17.02
CA GLY A 6 31.62 0.92 -17.84
C GLY A 6 30.80 1.50 -19.00
N SER A 7 31.19 2.68 -19.46
CA SER A 7 30.49 3.50 -20.41
C SER A 7 30.22 2.78 -21.74
N VAL A 8 28.95 2.70 -22.09
CA VAL A 8 28.56 2.76 -23.49
C VAL A 8 28.26 4.23 -23.76
N SER A 9 29.08 4.89 -24.54
CA SER A 9 28.92 6.30 -24.94
C SER A 9 28.84 7.36 -23.82
N GLY A 10 29.66 7.24 -22.76
CA GLY A 10 29.75 8.30 -21.74
C GLY A 10 28.63 8.33 -20.70
N THR A 11 27.71 7.38 -20.69
CA THR A 11 26.64 7.28 -19.71
C THR A 11 26.92 6.19 -18.70
N TRP A 12 26.94 6.52 -17.41
CA TRP A 12 27.08 5.58 -16.32
C TRP A 12 25.73 4.95 -15.98
N CYS A 13 25.60 3.64 -16.10
CA CYS A 13 24.42 2.90 -15.65
C CYS A 13 24.71 2.25 -14.29
N ILE A 14 23.84 2.46 -13.31
CA ILE A 14 23.87 1.74 -12.03
C ILE A 14 22.87 0.59 -12.15
N VAL A 15 23.38 -0.66 -12.11
CA VAL A 15 22.55 -1.86 -12.09
C VAL A 15 22.49 -2.40 -10.66
N ALA A 16 21.27 -2.54 -10.12
CA ALA A 16 21.07 -3.16 -8.82
C ALA A 16 21.23 -4.68 -8.93
N ILE A 17 22.03 -5.27 -8.07
CA ILE A 17 22.25 -6.71 -7.97
C ILE A 17 21.86 -7.14 -6.56
N ASP A 18 21.03 -8.19 -6.45
CA ASP A 18 20.61 -8.74 -5.16
C ASP A 18 21.81 -9.31 -4.40
N ALA A 19 22.14 -8.70 -3.26
CA ALA A 19 23.26 -9.12 -2.42
C ALA A 19 22.84 -9.08 -0.93
N PRO A 20 21.88 -9.94 -0.51
CA PRO A 20 21.31 -9.88 0.84
C PRO A 20 22.32 -10.12 1.97
N CYS A 21 23.48 -10.73 1.68
CA CYS A 21 24.57 -10.87 2.64
C CYS A 21 25.49 -9.64 2.70
N SER A 22 25.07 -8.48 2.22
CA SER A 22 25.88 -7.25 2.17
C SER A 22 27.23 -7.39 1.46
N GLY A 23 27.31 -8.33 0.51
CA GLY A 23 28.50 -8.53 -0.31
C GLY A 23 29.56 -9.48 0.27
N ASN A 24 29.25 -10.22 1.34
CA ASN A 24 30.21 -11.11 2.02
C ASN A 24 30.40 -12.48 1.32
N GLY A 25 29.78 -12.72 0.17
CA GLY A 25 29.90 -13.98 -0.56
C GLY A 25 29.17 -15.17 0.07
N ALA A 26 28.46 -14.96 1.19
CA ALA A 26 27.88 -16.04 2.00
C ALA A 26 26.56 -16.62 1.44
N CYS A 27 25.78 -15.85 0.66
CA CYS A 27 24.43 -16.27 0.25
C CYS A 27 24.33 -16.80 -1.18
N GLY A 28 25.34 -16.57 -2.04
CA GLY A 28 25.35 -17.02 -3.44
C GLY A 28 24.32 -16.36 -4.35
N LYS A 29 23.60 -15.31 -3.93
CA LYS A 29 22.45 -14.75 -4.68
C LYS A 29 22.83 -13.67 -5.71
N CYS A 30 23.97 -13.00 -5.55
CA CYS A 30 24.43 -11.96 -6.47
C CYS A 30 25.07 -12.53 -7.75
N ARG A 31 24.39 -13.47 -8.41
CA ARG A 31 24.89 -14.18 -9.59
C ARG A 31 24.80 -13.28 -10.82
N VAL A 32 25.89 -13.21 -11.58
CA VAL A 32 25.98 -12.56 -12.89
C VAL A 32 26.64 -13.49 -13.85
N GLN A 33 26.35 -13.37 -15.14
CA GLN A 33 26.99 -14.19 -16.17
C GLN A 33 27.86 -13.29 -17.05
N LEU A 34 29.16 -13.56 -17.09
CA LEU A 34 30.10 -12.91 -17.97
C LEU A 34 29.81 -13.31 -19.42
N LYS A 35 29.56 -12.35 -20.29
CA LYS A 35 29.33 -12.55 -21.72
C LYS A 35 30.58 -12.25 -22.56
N SER A 36 31.29 -11.16 -22.20
CA SER A 36 32.56 -10.80 -22.83
C SER A 36 33.47 -10.05 -21.86
N GLY A 37 34.74 -10.00 -22.13
CA GLY A 37 35.77 -9.39 -21.27
C GLY A 37 36.26 -10.32 -20.17
N GLU A 38 36.89 -9.75 -19.14
CA GLU A 38 37.48 -10.50 -18.02
C GLU A 38 37.04 -9.91 -16.69
N LEU A 39 36.70 -10.79 -15.74
CA LEU A 39 36.40 -10.44 -14.35
C LEU A 39 37.43 -11.12 -13.43
N ASP A 40 38.12 -10.33 -12.62
CA ASP A 40 38.92 -10.89 -11.51
C ASP A 40 37.97 -11.36 -10.43
N SER A 41 37.74 -12.67 -10.37
CA SER A 41 36.75 -13.30 -9.49
C SER A 41 37.31 -14.50 -8.77
N LYS A 42 37.04 -14.57 -7.45
CA LYS A 42 37.36 -15.76 -6.66
C LYS A 42 36.28 -16.82 -6.86
N LYS A 43 36.68 -18.06 -7.04
CA LYS A 43 35.78 -19.21 -7.05
C LYS A 43 35.16 -19.36 -5.67
N THR A 44 33.88 -19.64 -5.62
CA THR A 44 33.10 -19.78 -4.38
C THR A 44 32.34 -21.10 -4.38
N LEU A 45 31.96 -21.60 -3.24
CA LEU A 45 31.17 -22.83 -3.07
C LEU A 45 29.76 -22.76 -3.69
N HIS A 46 29.30 -21.54 -4.01
CA HIS A 46 27.95 -21.29 -4.57
C HIS A 46 27.88 -21.37 -6.09
N ILE A 47 29.03 -21.58 -6.77
CA ILE A 47 29.14 -21.70 -8.24
C ILE A 47 29.92 -22.96 -8.53
N SER A 48 29.31 -23.90 -9.24
CA SER A 48 29.95 -25.15 -9.68
C SER A 48 31.03 -24.89 -10.72
N ASP A 49 31.88 -25.87 -10.96
CA ASP A 49 32.93 -25.77 -11.97
C ASP A 49 32.35 -25.58 -13.37
N GLU A 50 31.23 -26.24 -13.66
CA GLU A 50 30.53 -26.13 -14.92
C GLU A 50 29.93 -24.73 -15.11
N GLU A 51 29.28 -24.20 -14.05
CA GLU A 51 28.74 -22.84 -14.05
C GLU A 51 29.85 -21.79 -14.17
N TYR A 52 30.97 -22.00 -13.49
CA TYR A 52 32.11 -21.09 -13.58
C TYR A 52 32.69 -21.07 -15.01
N GLY A 53 32.77 -22.24 -15.66
CA GLY A 53 33.16 -22.38 -17.07
C GLY A 53 32.15 -21.72 -18.02
N ALA A 54 30.85 -21.74 -17.69
CA ALA A 54 29.79 -21.06 -18.42
C ALA A 54 29.71 -19.54 -18.18
N GLY A 55 30.68 -18.97 -17.45
CA GLY A 55 30.79 -17.55 -17.20
C GLY A 55 30.06 -17.03 -15.95
N TRP A 56 29.44 -17.90 -15.14
CA TRP A 56 28.78 -17.46 -13.91
C TRP A 56 29.79 -17.02 -12.85
N ARG A 57 29.48 -15.91 -12.20
CA ARG A 57 30.28 -15.29 -11.13
C ARG A 57 29.36 -14.74 -10.03
N LEU A 58 29.93 -14.56 -8.83
CA LEU A 58 29.27 -13.75 -7.80
C LEU A 58 29.78 -12.31 -7.91
N ALA A 59 28.87 -11.39 -8.17
CA ALA A 59 29.19 -9.97 -8.33
C ALA A 59 29.93 -9.39 -7.14
N CYS A 60 29.56 -9.75 -5.91
CA CYS A 60 30.22 -9.28 -4.70
C CYS A 60 31.66 -9.80 -4.51
N MET A 61 32.03 -10.89 -5.19
CA MET A 61 33.33 -11.53 -5.15
C MET A 61 34.16 -11.28 -6.42
N SER A 62 33.67 -10.38 -7.29
CA SER A 62 34.30 -10.07 -8.58
C SER A 62 34.72 -8.60 -8.63
N LYS A 63 35.86 -8.32 -9.28
CA LYS A 63 36.33 -6.98 -9.57
C LYS A 63 36.41 -6.76 -11.07
N ILE A 64 36.00 -5.58 -11.49
CA ILE A 64 36.10 -5.15 -12.89
C ILE A 64 37.40 -4.40 -13.05
N SER A 65 38.31 -4.93 -13.90
CA SER A 65 39.61 -4.32 -14.21
C SER A 65 39.72 -3.80 -15.65
N ALA A 66 38.78 -4.20 -16.52
CA ALA A 66 38.71 -3.80 -17.91
C ALA A 66 37.24 -3.75 -18.36
N ASP A 67 37.01 -3.41 -19.63
CA ASP A 67 35.66 -3.42 -20.19
C ASP A 67 35.09 -4.85 -20.18
N VAL A 68 33.90 -4.98 -19.63
CA VAL A 68 33.20 -6.26 -19.49
C VAL A 68 31.73 -6.12 -19.86
N GLU A 69 31.20 -7.17 -20.43
CA GLU A 69 29.75 -7.33 -20.62
C GLU A 69 29.26 -8.44 -19.72
N VAL A 70 28.31 -8.12 -18.83
CA VAL A 70 27.70 -9.09 -17.92
C VAL A 70 26.18 -9.08 -18.04
N LEU A 71 25.61 -10.27 -18.09
CA LEU A 71 24.19 -10.46 -17.95
C LEU A 71 23.86 -10.51 -16.47
N VAL A 72 23.03 -9.59 -16.01
CA VAL A 72 22.42 -9.60 -14.67
C VAL A 72 21.06 -10.25 -14.84
N PRO A 73 20.80 -11.45 -14.25
CA PRO A 73 19.49 -12.07 -14.30
C PRO A 73 18.43 -11.13 -13.75
N ASP A 74 17.25 -11.13 -14.35
CA ASP A 74 16.13 -10.31 -13.86
C ASP A 74 15.64 -10.87 -12.51
N ILE A 75 16.15 -10.24 -11.46
CA ILE A 75 15.80 -10.56 -10.08
C ILE A 75 14.34 -10.23 -9.81
N ALA A 76 13.81 -9.15 -10.42
CA ALA A 76 12.44 -8.76 -10.25
C ALA A 76 11.46 -9.83 -10.75
N SER A 77 11.78 -10.58 -11.80
CA SER A 77 10.94 -11.68 -12.29
C SER A 77 10.96 -12.88 -11.34
N ALA A 78 12.12 -13.18 -10.74
CA ALA A 78 12.24 -14.25 -9.74
C ALA A 78 11.49 -13.96 -8.45
N TYR A 79 11.42 -12.68 -8.05
CA TYR A 79 10.60 -12.25 -6.91
C TYR A 79 9.11 -12.18 -7.25
N LYS A 80 8.74 -11.70 -8.43
CA LYS A 80 7.35 -11.70 -8.91
C LYS A 80 6.74 -13.11 -8.91
N SER A 81 7.50 -14.13 -9.26
CA SER A 81 7.00 -15.53 -9.24
C SER A 81 6.83 -16.10 -7.82
N ARG A 82 7.47 -15.51 -6.81
CA ARG A 82 7.34 -15.90 -5.40
C ARG A 82 6.36 -15.02 -4.63
N MET A 83 5.95 -13.89 -5.19
CA MET A 83 4.96 -12.99 -4.62
C MET A 83 3.57 -13.59 -4.81
N LYS A 84 3.21 -14.53 -3.97
CA LYS A 84 1.80 -14.87 -3.78
C LYS A 84 1.19 -13.73 -2.95
N VAL A 85 0.62 -12.75 -3.61
CA VAL A 85 -0.42 -11.94 -2.99
C VAL A 85 -1.55 -12.91 -2.72
N ALA A 86 -2.05 -12.95 -1.48
CA ALA A 86 -3.26 -13.69 -1.17
C ALA A 86 -4.31 -13.32 -2.22
N ASP A 87 -4.54 -14.23 -3.15
CA ASP A 87 -5.51 -14.02 -4.21
C ASP A 87 -6.84 -14.54 -3.69
N LEU A 88 -7.56 -13.69 -2.92
CA LEU A 88 -8.89 -14.01 -2.40
C LEU A 88 -9.89 -14.44 -3.49
N SER A 89 -9.41 -14.80 -4.68
CA SER A 89 -10.17 -15.43 -5.75
C SER A 89 -10.14 -16.97 -5.69
N SER A 90 -9.18 -17.59 -4.99
CA SER A 90 -9.15 -19.03 -4.80
C SER A 90 -10.06 -19.46 -3.64
N LYS A 91 -10.72 -20.61 -3.79
CA LYS A 91 -11.61 -21.14 -2.72
C LYS A 91 -10.85 -21.42 -1.42
N GLU A 92 -9.60 -21.83 -1.52
CA GLU A 92 -8.73 -22.13 -0.40
C GLU A 92 -8.39 -20.84 0.39
N GLU A 93 -8.08 -19.76 -0.30
CA GLU A 93 -7.75 -18.48 0.33
C GLU A 93 -8.97 -17.79 0.94
N ILE A 94 -10.13 -17.89 0.28
CA ILE A 94 -11.39 -17.45 0.84
C ILE A 94 -11.69 -18.20 2.13
N ALA A 95 -11.50 -19.53 2.16
CA ALA A 95 -11.72 -20.33 3.37
C ALA A 95 -10.77 -19.94 4.50
N ILE A 96 -9.49 -19.65 4.21
CA ILE A 96 -8.53 -19.18 5.20
C ILE A 96 -8.97 -17.83 5.77
N PHE A 97 -9.42 -16.90 4.93
CA PHE A 97 -9.91 -15.60 5.35
C PHE A 97 -11.15 -15.71 6.25
N GLU A 98 -12.14 -16.50 5.84
CA GLU A 98 -13.37 -16.70 6.62
C GLU A 98 -13.09 -17.39 7.96
N ASN A 99 -12.16 -18.35 7.99
CA ASN A 99 -11.72 -18.95 9.25
C ASN A 99 -11.05 -17.93 10.17
N ALA A 100 -10.14 -17.11 9.66
CA ALA A 100 -9.49 -16.06 10.43
C ALA A 100 -10.50 -15.04 10.98
N LYS A 101 -11.49 -14.64 10.17
CA LYS A 101 -12.58 -13.78 10.60
C LYS A 101 -13.38 -14.42 11.74
N HIS A 102 -13.74 -15.70 11.62
CA HIS A 102 -14.45 -16.45 12.64
C HIS A 102 -13.63 -16.57 13.94
N GLU A 103 -12.32 -16.81 13.86
CA GLU A 103 -11.45 -16.83 15.04
C GLU A 103 -11.44 -15.50 15.78
N VAL A 104 -11.41 -14.39 15.08
CA VAL A 104 -11.46 -13.03 15.65
C VAL A 104 -12.80 -12.79 16.35
N GLU A 105 -13.91 -13.19 15.71
CA GLU A 105 -15.24 -13.09 16.30
C GLU A 105 -15.38 -13.97 17.56
N MET A 106 -14.86 -15.21 17.53
CA MET A 106 -14.86 -16.11 18.67
C MET A 106 -13.98 -15.62 19.83
N ALA A 107 -12.95 -14.84 19.54
CA ALA A 107 -12.13 -14.16 20.55
C ALA A 107 -12.85 -12.96 21.20
N GLY A 108 -14.10 -12.69 20.83
CA GLY A 108 -14.89 -11.58 21.38
C GLY A 108 -14.45 -10.19 20.86
N ILE A 109 -13.71 -10.16 19.76
CA ILE A 109 -13.32 -8.93 19.10
C ILE A 109 -14.45 -8.56 18.13
N GLU A 110 -15.17 -7.50 18.45
CA GLU A 110 -16.18 -6.96 17.51
C GLU A 110 -15.46 -6.33 16.32
N LEU A 111 -15.71 -6.87 15.12
CA LEU A 111 -15.31 -6.24 13.86
C LEU A 111 -16.28 -5.11 13.58
N THR A 112 -16.12 -3.98 14.26
CA THR A 112 -16.96 -2.81 14.08
C THR A 112 -16.30 -1.85 13.09
N ASN A 113 -17.09 -1.39 12.13
CA ASN A 113 -16.75 -0.23 11.33
C ASN A 113 -17.12 1.02 12.15
N SER A 114 -16.14 1.79 12.59
CA SER A 114 -16.39 3.04 13.30
C SER A 114 -16.76 4.19 12.37
N LEU A 115 -16.83 3.94 11.07
CA LEU A 115 -17.21 4.91 10.04
C LEU A 115 -18.60 4.58 9.51
N ASP A 116 -19.46 5.57 9.52
CA ASP A 116 -20.84 5.48 9.05
C ASP A 116 -21.13 6.56 8.00
N VAL A 117 -22.07 6.27 7.10
CA VAL A 117 -22.67 7.27 6.21
C VAL A 117 -24.03 7.66 6.76
N VAL A 118 -24.16 8.90 7.17
CA VAL A 118 -25.40 9.46 7.73
C VAL A 118 -26.05 10.35 6.68
N GLU A 119 -27.29 10.00 6.30
CA GLU A 119 -28.11 10.84 5.40
C GLU A 119 -28.97 11.80 6.23
N LEU A 120 -28.93 13.07 5.86
CA LEU A 120 -29.65 14.13 6.55
C LEU A 120 -30.41 14.99 5.57
N GLN A 121 -31.68 15.25 5.89
CA GLN A 121 -32.45 16.34 5.32
C GLN A 121 -32.58 17.44 6.35
N MET A 122 -32.07 18.60 6.04
CA MET A 122 -32.10 19.77 6.92
C MET A 122 -33.07 20.82 6.38
N ASP A 123 -33.58 21.66 7.28
CA ASP A 123 -34.45 22.78 6.90
C ASP A 123 -33.65 23.84 6.11
N ILE A 124 -34.28 24.36 5.06
CA ILE A 124 -33.70 25.44 4.25
C ILE A 124 -33.75 26.73 5.08
N PRO A 125 -32.65 27.53 5.14
CA PRO A 125 -32.67 28.83 5.83
C PRO A 125 -33.79 29.74 5.35
N SER A 126 -34.37 30.48 6.26
CA SER A 126 -35.37 31.51 5.98
C SER A 126 -34.99 32.81 6.65
N LEU A 127 -35.81 33.86 6.43
CA LEU A 127 -35.60 35.14 7.11
C LEU A 127 -35.77 35.04 8.64
N ASP A 128 -36.58 34.07 9.09
CA ASP A 128 -36.80 33.82 10.52
C ASP A 128 -35.84 32.79 11.11
N ASP A 129 -35.11 32.09 10.26
CA ASP A 129 -34.08 31.13 10.67
C ASP A 129 -32.72 31.45 10.01
N THR A 130 -31.94 32.28 10.70
CA THR A 130 -30.61 32.75 10.25
C THR A 130 -29.47 31.95 10.82
N MET A 131 -29.72 30.71 11.25
CA MET A 131 -28.71 29.84 11.84
C MET A 131 -27.53 29.58 10.85
N PRO A 132 -26.27 29.71 11.30
CA PRO A 132 -25.10 29.41 10.49
C PRO A 132 -25.07 27.94 10.01
N ASP A 133 -24.52 27.70 8.82
CA ASP A 133 -24.49 26.37 8.19
C ASP A 133 -23.81 25.31 9.07
N ASN A 134 -22.70 25.65 9.75
CA ASN A 134 -22.02 24.75 10.66
C ASN A 134 -22.84 24.38 11.89
N GLU A 135 -23.60 25.32 12.42
CA GLU A 135 -24.49 25.07 13.57
C GLU A 135 -25.71 24.25 13.14
N ARG A 136 -26.27 24.53 11.97
CA ARG A 136 -27.34 23.76 11.36
C ARG A 136 -26.96 22.30 11.18
N LEU A 137 -25.80 22.02 10.57
CA LEU A 137 -25.26 20.67 10.44
C LEU A 137 -25.02 20.01 11.80
N THR A 138 -24.41 20.75 12.73
CA THR A 138 -24.14 20.24 14.08
C THR A 138 -25.42 19.79 14.78
N ARG A 139 -26.47 20.63 14.77
CA ARG A 139 -27.75 20.30 15.38
C ARG A 139 -28.46 19.13 14.71
N ALA A 140 -28.39 19.06 13.39
CA ALA A 140 -28.98 17.94 12.65
C ALA A 140 -28.32 16.60 13.03
N LEU A 141 -26.98 16.55 13.07
CA LEU A 141 -26.22 15.37 13.49
C LEU A 141 -26.46 15.02 14.97
N GLN A 142 -26.49 16.00 15.85
CA GLN A 142 -26.79 15.79 17.27
C GLN A 142 -28.17 15.19 17.49
N LYS A 143 -29.16 15.69 16.77
CA LYS A 143 -30.55 15.18 16.83
C LYS A 143 -30.65 13.78 16.26
N PHE A 144 -29.95 13.47 15.16
CA PHE A 144 -29.99 12.19 14.49
C PHE A 144 -29.41 11.06 15.37
N MET A 145 -28.27 11.31 16.03
CA MET A 145 -27.54 10.30 16.82
C MET A 145 -27.68 10.47 18.34
N ASN A 146 -28.44 11.47 18.81
CA ASN A 146 -28.56 11.80 20.23
C ASN A 146 -27.19 12.03 20.91
N LEU A 147 -26.29 12.76 20.25
CA LEU A 147 -24.93 13.01 20.70
C LEU A 147 -24.75 14.40 21.30
N LYS A 148 -23.79 14.53 22.21
CA LYS A 148 -23.48 15.82 22.85
C LYS A 148 -22.50 16.66 22.05
N ARG A 149 -21.59 16.05 21.31
CA ARG A 149 -20.49 16.75 20.64
C ARG A 149 -20.34 16.29 19.20
N VAL A 150 -20.22 17.26 18.29
CA VAL A 150 -19.89 17.05 16.87
C VAL A 150 -18.68 17.89 16.53
N ARG A 151 -17.68 17.29 15.91
CA ARG A 151 -16.48 17.97 15.43
C ARG A 151 -16.50 18.00 13.91
N ILE A 152 -16.45 19.21 13.36
CA ILE A 152 -16.40 19.45 11.92
C ILE A 152 -15.03 20.07 11.61
N PRO A 153 -14.16 19.38 10.88
CA PRO A 153 -12.83 19.90 10.54
C PRO A 153 -12.93 21.03 9.50
N TYR A 154 -11.90 21.86 9.43
CA TYR A 154 -11.84 23.01 8.52
C TYR A 154 -12.05 22.62 7.05
N ALA A 155 -11.51 21.47 6.62
CA ALA A 155 -11.69 20.97 5.26
C ALA A 155 -13.17 20.80 4.89
N VAL A 156 -14.00 20.31 5.82
CA VAL A 156 -15.45 20.17 5.64
C VAL A 156 -16.13 21.52 5.72
N LEU A 157 -15.77 22.36 6.69
CA LEU A 157 -16.35 23.71 6.84
C LEU A 157 -16.17 24.56 5.58
N LYS A 158 -15.03 24.42 4.90
CA LYS A 158 -14.73 25.19 3.68
C LYS A 158 -15.70 24.90 2.54
N LYS A 159 -16.14 23.64 2.37
CA LYS A 159 -17.04 23.23 1.29
C LYS A 159 -18.51 23.17 1.71
N LEU A 160 -18.79 23.20 3.00
CA LEU A 160 -20.12 23.07 3.57
C LEU A 160 -21.16 24.00 2.91
N PRO A 161 -20.92 25.32 2.77
CA PRO A 161 -21.90 26.24 2.20
C PRO A 161 -22.32 25.87 0.76
N ASP A 162 -21.36 25.47 -0.05
CA ASP A 162 -21.62 25.11 -1.45
C ASP A 162 -22.40 23.81 -1.53
N VAL A 163 -21.94 22.77 -0.82
CA VAL A 163 -22.63 21.47 -0.80
C VAL A 163 -24.06 21.58 -0.31
N LEU A 164 -24.32 22.37 0.75
CA LEU A 164 -25.68 22.56 1.27
C LEU A 164 -26.62 23.19 0.24
N ARG A 165 -26.14 24.19 -0.48
CA ARG A 165 -26.96 24.92 -1.45
C ARG A 165 -27.22 24.09 -2.72
N GLU A 166 -26.17 23.43 -3.23
CA GLU A 166 -26.27 22.56 -4.41
C GLU A 166 -27.21 21.36 -4.16
N SER A 167 -27.11 20.75 -2.97
CA SER A 167 -27.93 19.59 -2.57
C SER A 167 -29.32 19.96 -2.05
N LYS A 168 -29.67 21.26 -1.99
CA LYS A 168 -30.89 21.73 -1.36
C LYS A 168 -31.05 21.22 0.07
N PHE A 169 -29.97 21.23 0.84
CA PHE A 169 -29.87 20.81 2.24
C PHE A 169 -30.16 19.31 2.48
N SER A 170 -30.05 18.48 1.42
CA SER A 170 -30.11 17.02 1.50
C SER A 170 -28.70 16.45 1.30
N VAL A 171 -28.08 15.96 2.38
CA VAL A 171 -26.65 15.62 2.37
C VAL A 171 -26.37 14.23 2.96
N LYS A 172 -25.25 13.66 2.53
CA LYS A 172 -24.60 12.51 3.16
C LYS A 172 -23.37 12.99 3.89
N CYS A 173 -23.20 12.59 5.14
CA CYS A 173 -22.00 12.84 5.93
C CYS A 173 -21.28 11.52 6.22
N VAL A 174 -19.98 11.45 5.94
CA VAL A 174 -19.13 10.38 6.42
C VAL A 174 -18.66 10.76 7.82
N VAL A 175 -19.02 9.95 8.81
CA VAL A 175 -18.77 10.25 10.22
C VAL A 175 -18.09 9.09 10.91
N ARG A 176 -17.33 9.40 11.96
CA ARG A 176 -16.88 8.42 12.95
C ARG A 176 -17.57 8.70 14.26
N THR A 177 -18.27 7.71 14.78
CA THR A 177 -18.95 7.79 16.05
C THR A 177 -18.08 7.24 17.18
N ALA A 178 -18.13 7.89 18.33
CA ALA A 178 -17.54 7.45 19.59
C ALA A 178 -18.52 7.76 20.71
N PRO A 179 -18.39 7.19 21.91
CA PRO A 179 -19.28 7.52 23.02
C PRO A 179 -19.35 9.03 23.25
N ASN A 180 -20.52 9.63 23.04
CA ASN A 180 -20.83 11.07 23.17
C ASN A 180 -20.07 12.02 22.21
N ASP A 181 -19.37 11.54 21.20
CA ASP A 181 -18.57 12.34 20.27
C ASP A 181 -18.73 11.84 18.85
N MET A 182 -18.75 12.76 17.89
CA MET A 182 -18.78 12.46 16.47
C MET A 182 -17.75 13.32 15.74
N TYR A 183 -17.03 12.73 14.82
CA TYR A 183 -16.12 13.42 13.91
C TYR A 183 -16.63 13.31 12.48
N VAL A 184 -16.85 14.44 11.81
CA VAL A 184 -17.27 14.48 10.41
C VAL A 184 -16.03 14.44 9.52
N TYR A 185 -15.86 13.39 8.76
CA TYR A 185 -14.74 13.28 7.80
C TYR A 185 -15.02 14.01 6.51
N ASP A 186 -16.28 13.90 6.02
CA ASP A 186 -16.65 14.53 4.77
C ASP A 186 -18.15 14.74 4.64
N ILE A 187 -18.56 15.57 3.66
CA ILE A 187 -19.97 15.89 3.34
C ILE A 187 -20.16 15.92 1.83
N PHE A 188 -21.29 15.36 1.37
CA PHE A 188 -21.66 15.23 -0.04
C PHE A 188 -23.16 15.48 -0.24
N ASP A 189 -23.55 15.75 -1.48
CA ASP A 189 -24.96 15.69 -1.90
C ASP A 189 -25.51 14.27 -1.64
N SER A 190 -26.73 14.16 -1.10
CA SER A 190 -27.39 12.89 -0.79
C SER A 190 -27.53 11.96 -1.99
N LYS A 191 -27.58 12.51 -3.20
CA LYS A 191 -27.69 11.76 -4.45
C LYS A 191 -26.36 11.15 -4.92
N LYS A 192 -25.26 11.53 -4.32
CA LYS A 192 -23.93 11.06 -4.71
C LYS A 192 -23.67 9.68 -4.11
N ASP A 193 -23.25 8.73 -4.94
CA ASP A 193 -22.71 7.48 -4.44
C ASP A 193 -21.40 7.73 -3.73
N VAL A 194 -21.34 7.32 -2.47
CA VAL A 194 -20.17 7.46 -1.61
C VAL A 194 -19.72 6.08 -1.19
N VAL A 195 -18.49 5.72 -1.54
CA VAL A 195 -17.85 4.49 -1.08
C VAL A 195 -16.77 4.86 -0.08
N ILE A 196 -16.86 4.33 1.13
CA ILE A 196 -15.80 4.47 2.12
C ILE A 196 -14.75 3.40 1.85
N GLY A 197 -13.61 3.82 1.29
CA GLY A 197 -12.49 2.94 1.01
C GLY A 197 -11.56 2.80 2.21
N GLY A 198 -11.30 1.58 2.66
CA GLY A 198 -10.25 1.25 3.61
C GLY A 198 -9.02 0.72 2.89
N LEU A 199 -7.85 1.32 3.12
CA LEU A 199 -6.59 0.86 2.54
C LEU A 199 -5.74 0.18 3.61
N ALA A 200 -5.50 -1.12 3.44
CA ALA A 200 -4.52 -1.88 4.22
C ALA A 200 -3.22 -2.01 3.40
N VAL A 201 -2.09 -1.71 4.03
CA VAL A 201 -0.76 -1.80 3.41
C VAL A 201 0.13 -2.66 4.29
N ASP A 202 0.69 -3.71 3.69
CA ASP A 202 1.73 -4.55 4.30
C ASP A 202 3.08 -4.22 3.63
N ILE A 203 4.05 -3.81 4.44
CA ILE A 203 5.39 -3.45 3.99
C ILE A 203 6.37 -4.48 4.53
N GLY A 204 6.59 -5.55 3.74
CA GLY A 204 7.61 -6.55 4.04
C GLY A 204 8.98 -6.19 3.48
N THR A 205 10.00 -6.89 3.93
CA THR A 205 11.40 -6.71 3.44
C THR A 205 11.54 -6.91 1.94
N THR A 206 10.79 -7.85 1.38
CA THR A 206 10.84 -8.23 -0.06
C THR A 206 9.70 -7.65 -0.87
N THR A 207 8.53 -7.49 -0.27
CA THR A 207 7.27 -7.21 -0.97
C THR A 207 6.49 -6.15 -0.23
N VAL A 208 5.89 -5.23 -0.97
CA VAL A 208 4.87 -4.32 -0.48
C VAL A 208 3.55 -4.73 -1.10
N SER A 209 2.54 -4.99 -0.27
CA SER A 209 1.20 -5.36 -0.69
C SER A 209 0.18 -4.35 -0.19
N ALA A 210 -0.82 -4.05 -1.00
CA ALA A 210 -1.90 -3.16 -0.65
C ALA A 210 -3.25 -3.75 -1.08
N VAL A 211 -4.24 -3.63 -0.20
CA VAL A 211 -5.62 -4.05 -0.45
C VAL A 211 -6.55 -2.88 -0.13
N LEU A 212 -7.38 -2.50 -1.08
CA LEU A 212 -8.44 -1.52 -0.91
C LEU A 212 -9.77 -2.27 -0.74
N ILE A 213 -10.47 -1.99 0.34
CA ILE A 213 -11.77 -2.60 0.67
C ILE A 213 -12.86 -1.56 0.79
N ASN A 214 -14.09 -1.94 0.48
CA ASN A 214 -15.28 -1.18 0.87
C ASN A 214 -15.53 -1.41 2.37
N MET A 215 -15.43 -0.36 3.17
CA MET A 215 -15.58 -0.45 4.63
C MET A 215 -17.00 -0.80 5.08
N GLU A 216 -18.00 -0.58 4.25
CA GLU A 216 -19.40 -0.91 4.58
C GLU A 216 -19.73 -2.37 4.30
N THR A 217 -19.22 -2.91 3.17
CA THR A 217 -19.57 -4.26 2.71
C THR A 217 -18.49 -5.30 2.98
N GLY A 218 -17.25 -4.87 3.25
CA GLY A 218 -16.08 -5.73 3.32
C GLY A 218 -15.57 -6.22 1.95
N GLU A 219 -16.17 -5.78 0.85
CA GLU A 219 -15.79 -6.17 -0.51
C GLU A 219 -14.41 -5.64 -0.87
N ILE A 220 -13.58 -6.48 -1.50
CA ILE A 220 -12.28 -6.07 -2.02
C ILE A 220 -12.48 -5.31 -3.33
N LEU A 221 -12.19 -4.01 -3.32
CA LEU A 221 -12.30 -3.14 -4.48
C LEU A 221 -11.07 -3.22 -5.40
N ALA A 222 -9.89 -3.34 -4.82
CA ALA A 222 -8.65 -3.46 -5.56
C ALA A 222 -7.55 -4.08 -4.70
N LYS A 223 -6.59 -4.71 -5.35
CA LYS A 223 -5.36 -5.21 -4.72
C LYS A 223 -4.16 -4.95 -5.63
N SER A 224 -3.03 -4.68 -5.03
CA SER A 224 -1.77 -4.48 -5.74
C SER A 224 -0.61 -4.96 -4.89
N SER A 225 0.42 -5.47 -5.55
CA SER A 225 1.69 -5.76 -4.89
C SER A 225 2.86 -5.43 -5.80
N SER A 226 3.98 -5.11 -5.17
CA SER A 226 5.23 -4.85 -5.87
C SER A 226 6.42 -5.32 -5.03
N GLY A 227 7.57 -5.52 -5.67
CA GLY A 227 8.82 -5.71 -4.94
C GLY A 227 9.16 -4.46 -4.12
N ASN A 228 9.63 -4.67 -2.88
CA ASN A 228 10.10 -3.57 -2.07
C ASN A 228 11.38 -2.98 -2.68
N GLY A 229 11.33 -1.71 -3.13
CA GLY A 229 12.48 -1.02 -3.71
C GLY A 229 13.67 -0.87 -2.76
N GLN A 230 13.47 -1.06 -1.46
CA GLN A 230 14.53 -1.02 -0.45
C GLN A 230 15.44 -2.25 -0.49
N ILE A 231 15.02 -3.36 -1.11
CA ILE A 231 15.81 -4.60 -1.20
C ILE A 231 17.21 -4.37 -1.83
N ARG A 232 17.33 -3.34 -2.66
CA ARG A 232 18.61 -2.92 -3.26
C ARG A 232 19.63 -2.38 -2.24
N PHE A 233 19.16 -1.98 -1.05
CA PHE A 233 20.02 -1.46 0.03
C PHE A 233 20.37 -2.54 1.07
N GLY A 234 19.75 -3.72 1.00
CA GLY A 234 19.94 -4.86 1.88
C GLY A 234 18.62 -5.57 2.16
N ALA A 235 18.66 -6.89 2.32
CA ALA A 235 17.46 -7.69 2.57
C ALA A 235 16.96 -7.58 4.02
N ASP A 236 17.74 -7.00 4.92
CA ASP A 236 17.46 -6.88 6.36
C ASP A 236 17.34 -5.40 6.79
N VAL A 237 16.81 -4.54 5.92
CA VAL A 237 16.78 -3.08 6.16
C VAL A 237 15.49 -2.64 6.89
N ILE A 238 14.58 -3.57 7.19
CA ILE A 238 13.34 -3.29 7.94
C ILE A 238 13.39 -4.00 9.28
#